data_3360758a8bec1d9e8b612d8d9c27d4c5
#
_entry.id   3360758a8bec1d9e8b612d8d9c27d4c5
#
_cell.length_a   1.000
_cell.length_b   1.000
_cell.length_c   1.000
_cell.angle_alpha   90.00
_cell.angle_beta   90.00
_cell.angle_gamma   90.00
#
_symmetry.space_group_name_H-M   'P 1'
#
loop_
_entity.id
_entity.type
_entity.pdbx_description
1 polymer ?
#
loop_
_entity_poly.entity_id
_entity_poly.type
_entity_poly.pdbx_seq_one_letter_code
_entity_poly.pdbx_strand_id
1 'polypeptide(L)'
;EEAGIPEEAGHKAQGSRSYWWEDLDFEFVSEENRQWFYALGICVLYSLCMLPFFFDYRRLRRIRKLEQAGCRSVFSRLLQMLQFGGILKEYDGTEEDFAAALGQALPVPMEDIARMQAIVSQAAFGIKETEQQEEEYVRSMYLRLARAVYGTLRGHKKIIFRYWKAFY
;
A
#
# COMPACT_ATOMS: atom_id res chain seq x y z
N GLU A 1 79.30 -10.21 29.65
CA GLU A 1 77.98 -9.94 30.25
C GLU A 1 77.06 -9.51 29.14
N GLU A 2 76.36 -10.48 28.54
CA GLU A 2 75.35 -10.25 27.51
C GLU A 2 73.97 -10.27 28.20
N ALA A 3 73.35 -9.15 28.25
CA ALA A 3 72.01 -8.99 28.71
C ALA A 3 71.03 -9.43 27.61
N GLY A 4 70.37 -10.57 27.81
CA GLY A 4 69.33 -11.11 26.93
C GLY A 4 68.10 -10.25 26.97
N ILE A 5 67.60 -9.87 25.77
CA ILE A 5 66.37 -9.16 25.53
C ILE A 5 65.25 -10.23 25.52
N PRO A 6 64.19 -10.13 26.33
CA PRO A 6 63.05 -11.03 26.19
C PRO A 6 62.22 -10.67 24.96
N GLU A 7 62.08 -11.64 24.09
CA GLU A 7 61.19 -11.63 22.93
C GLU A 7 59.72 -11.65 23.39
N GLU A 8 59.09 -10.51 23.44
CA GLU A 8 57.64 -10.43 23.66
C GLU A 8 56.88 -11.02 22.45
N ALA A 9 56.42 -12.22 22.66
CA ALA A 9 55.52 -12.90 21.75
C ALA A 9 54.19 -12.13 21.67
N GLY A 10 54.06 -11.32 20.60
CA GLY A 10 52.81 -10.65 20.25
C GLY A 10 51.72 -11.67 19.96
N HIS A 11 50.95 -12.06 20.96
CA HIS A 11 49.67 -12.70 20.75
C HIS A 11 48.70 -11.69 20.10
N LYS A 12 48.60 -11.74 18.80
CA LYS A 12 47.45 -11.19 18.10
C LYS A 12 46.20 -11.95 18.55
N ALA A 13 45.46 -11.35 19.47
CA ALA A 13 44.12 -11.77 19.79
C ALA A 13 43.26 -11.61 18.54
N GLN A 14 43.15 -12.68 17.79
CA GLN A 14 42.20 -12.82 16.70
C GLN A 14 40.84 -12.95 17.39
N GLY A 15 40.20 -11.81 17.67
CA GLY A 15 38.84 -11.76 18.16
C GLY A 15 37.95 -12.40 17.12
N SER A 16 37.67 -13.68 17.29
CA SER A 16 36.61 -14.37 16.56
C SER A 16 35.30 -13.62 16.86
N ARG A 17 34.78 -12.90 15.90
CA ARG A 17 33.41 -12.41 15.96
C ARG A 17 32.54 -13.66 15.92
N SER A 18 32.20 -14.23 17.07
CA SER A 18 31.12 -15.19 17.13
C SER A 18 29.84 -14.44 16.77
N TYR A 19 29.24 -14.83 15.69
CA TYR A 19 27.96 -14.27 15.29
C TYR A 19 26.90 -14.86 16.23
N TRP A 20 25.95 -14.03 16.71
CA TRP A 20 24.88 -14.40 17.65
C TRP A 20 24.09 -15.65 17.25
N TRP A 21 24.18 -16.08 15.98
CA TRP A 21 23.54 -17.30 15.47
C TRP A 21 24.41 -18.57 15.67
N GLU A 22 25.70 -18.45 16.04
CA GLU A 22 26.55 -19.60 16.34
C GLU A 22 26.22 -20.21 17.73
N ASP A 23 25.66 -19.36 18.63
CA ASP A 23 25.22 -19.79 19.97
C ASP A 23 23.76 -20.33 19.96
N LEU A 24 23.10 -20.36 18.79
CA LEU A 24 21.83 -21.03 18.63
C LEU A 24 22.08 -22.53 18.48
N ASP A 25 22.29 -23.19 19.62
CA ASP A 25 22.27 -24.64 19.70
C ASP A 25 20.90 -25.15 19.23
N PHE A 26 20.81 -25.55 17.97
CA PHE A 26 19.65 -26.24 17.39
C PHE A 26 19.55 -27.70 17.92
N GLU A 27 19.99 -27.96 19.16
CA GLU A 27 19.78 -29.24 19.83
C GLU A 27 18.29 -29.63 19.95
N PHE A 28 17.40 -28.65 19.77
CA PHE A 28 15.95 -28.90 19.80
C PHE A 28 15.43 -29.63 18.57
N VAL A 29 16.25 -29.80 17.54
CA VAL A 29 15.86 -30.52 16.30
C VAL A 29 16.41 -31.93 16.37
N SER A 30 15.68 -32.83 17.07
CA SER A 30 15.95 -34.27 16.97
C SER A 30 15.85 -34.70 15.49
N GLU A 31 16.60 -35.74 15.10
CA GLU A 31 16.59 -36.21 13.70
C GLU A 31 15.19 -36.55 13.18
N GLU A 32 14.30 -37.04 14.05
CA GLU A 32 12.90 -37.32 13.76
C GLU A 32 12.09 -36.05 13.42
N ASN A 33 12.39 -34.94 14.08
CA ASN A 33 11.66 -33.69 13.87
C ASN A 33 12.23 -32.87 12.71
N ARG A 34 13.43 -33.15 12.22
CA ARG A 34 14.10 -32.42 11.15
C ARG A 34 13.26 -32.39 9.86
N GLN A 35 12.60 -33.48 9.51
CA GLN A 35 11.74 -33.56 8.33
C GLN A 35 10.54 -32.60 8.44
N TRP A 36 9.95 -32.47 9.63
CA TRP A 36 8.84 -31.54 9.88
C TRP A 36 9.28 -30.08 9.81
N PHE A 37 10.48 -29.75 10.26
CA PHE A 37 11.03 -28.40 10.13
C PHE A 37 11.29 -28.04 8.64
N TYR A 38 11.79 -28.96 7.84
CA TYR A 38 11.94 -28.73 6.41
C TYR A 38 10.58 -28.57 5.72
N ALA A 39 9.61 -29.41 6.03
CA ALA A 39 8.25 -29.29 5.49
C ALA A 39 7.62 -27.96 5.87
N LEU A 40 7.75 -27.54 7.13
CA LEU A 40 7.24 -26.24 7.60
C LEU A 40 7.96 -25.08 6.90
N GLY A 41 9.26 -25.13 6.75
CA GLY A 41 10.05 -24.14 6.02
C GLY A 41 9.60 -23.99 4.56
N ILE A 42 9.38 -25.13 3.87
CA ILE A 42 8.86 -25.15 2.50
C ILE A 42 7.44 -24.55 2.45
N CYS A 43 6.56 -24.88 3.40
CA CYS A 43 5.21 -24.32 3.48
C CYS A 43 5.24 -22.80 3.70
N VAL A 44 6.10 -22.32 4.57
CA VAL A 44 6.27 -20.87 4.82
C VAL A 44 6.78 -20.18 3.57
N LEU A 45 7.80 -20.74 2.91
CA LEU A 45 8.35 -20.18 1.68
C LEU A 45 7.30 -20.13 0.57
N TYR A 46 6.55 -21.23 0.39
CA TYR A 46 5.44 -21.29 -0.57
C TYR A 46 4.36 -20.26 -0.26
N SER A 47 3.98 -20.11 0.99
CA SER A 47 3.00 -19.11 1.44
C SER A 47 3.48 -17.68 1.15
N LEU A 48 4.76 -17.38 1.39
CA LEU A 48 5.37 -16.09 1.06
C LEU A 48 5.36 -15.82 -0.45
N CYS A 49 5.64 -16.83 -1.28
CA CYS A 49 5.57 -16.72 -2.72
C CYS A 49 4.14 -16.49 -3.23
N MET A 50 3.13 -17.05 -2.54
CA MET A 50 1.72 -16.89 -2.93
C MET A 50 1.11 -15.55 -2.46
N LEU A 51 1.70 -14.86 -1.47
CA LEU A 51 1.18 -13.58 -0.98
C LEU A 51 0.99 -12.52 -2.08
N PRO A 52 1.95 -12.24 -2.99
CA PRO A 52 1.76 -11.25 -4.04
C PRO A 52 0.59 -11.59 -4.96
N PHE A 53 0.43 -12.88 -5.34
CA PHE A 53 -0.69 -13.34 -6.16
C PHE A 53 -2.04 -13.15 -5.46
N PHE A 54 -2.10 -13.42 -4.16
CA PHE A 54 -3.31 -13.20 -3.36
C PHE A 54 -3.67 -11.71 -3.29
N PHE A 55 -2.69 -10.83 -3.09
CA PHE A 55 -2.91 -9.40 -3.06
C PHE A 55 -3.36 -8.85 -4.42
N ASP A 56 -2.74 -9.30 -5.51
CA ASP A 56 -3.15 -8.90 -6.86
C ASP A 56 -4.55 -9.40 -7.22
N TYR A 57 -4.89 -10.64 -6.88
CA TYR A 57 -6.24 -11.17 -7.06
C TYR A 57 -7.28 -10.36 -6.27
N ARG A 58 -6.99 -10.06 -5.01
CA ARG A 58 -7.87 -9.24 -4.16
C ARG A 58 -8.03 -7.82 -4.72
N ARG A 59 -6.96 -7.24 -5.25
CA ARG A 59 -6.97 -5.94 -5.92
C ARG A 59 -7.86 -5.96 -7.16
N LEU A 60 -7.66 -6.91 -8.07
CA LEU A 60 -8.45 -7.05 -9.29
C LEU A 60 -9.94 -7.23 -8.98
N ARG A 61 -10.28 -8.05 -7.99
CA ARG A 61 -11.66 -8.25 -7.56
C ARG A 61 -12.30 -6.95 -7.05
N ARG A 62 -11.54 -6.10 -6.36
CA ARG A 62 -12.04 -4.80 -5.89
C ARG A 62 -12.20 -3.79 -7.00
N ILE A 63 -11.30 -3.77 -7.98
CA ILE A 63 -11.40 -2.91 -9.17
C ILE A 63 -12.64 -3.29 -9.99
N ARG A 64 -12.86 -4.59 -10.24
CA ARG A 64 -14.07 -5.05 -10.94
C ARG A 64 -15.36 -4.65 -10.22
N LYS A 65 -15.38 -4.72 -8.87
CA LYS A 65 -16.53 -4.22 -8.11
C LYS A 65 -16.74 -2.71 -8.28
N LEU A 66 -15.68 -1.94 -8.45
CA LEU A 66 -15.75 -0.51 -8.70
C LEU A 66 -16.31 -0.21 -10.09
N GLU A 67 -16.00 -1.04 -11.09
CA GLU A 67 -16.55 -0.92 -12.45
C GLU A 67 -18.07 -1.12 -12.48
N GLN A 68 -18.61 -1.91 -11.55
CA GLN A 68 -20.05 -2.17 -11.41
C GLN A 68 -20.73 -1.22 -10.41
N ALA A 69 -19.97 -0.37 -9.73
CA ALA A 69 -20.50 0.53 -8.70
C ALA A 69 -21.05 1.81 -9.33
N GLY A 70 -22.21 2.25 -8.86
CA GLY A 70 -22.79 3.54 -9.27
C GLY A 70 -21.97 4.74 -8.77
N CYS A 71 -22.20 5.91 -9.35
CA CYS A 71 -21.48 7.17 -9.10
C CYS A 71 -21.30 7.51 -7.62
N ARG A 72 -22.33 7.30 -6.79
CA ARG A 72 -22.30 7.56 -5.35
C ARG A 72 -21.25 6.69 -4.61
N SER A 73 -21.17 5.40 -4.96
CA SER A 73 -20.19 4.49 -4.38
C SER A 73 -18.76 4.83 -4.78
N VAL A 74 -18.57 5.22 -6.05
CA VAL A 74 -17.27 5.65 -6.58
C VAL A 74 -16.81 6.92 -5.86
N PHE A 75 -17.70 7.88 -5.65
CA PHE A 75 -17.39 9.13 -4.95
C PHE A 75 -17.10 8.92 -3.47
N SER A 76 -17.88 8.10 -2.76
CA SER A 76 -17.58 7.73 -1.38
C SER A 76 -16.20 7.09 -1.25
N ARG A 77 -15.82 6.26 -2.21
CA ARG A 77 -14.49 5.65 -2.24
C ARG A 77 -13.40 6.68 -2.56
N LEU A 78 -13.69 7.69 -3.39
CA LEU A 78 -12.80 8.82 -3.63
C LEU A 78 -12.51 9.57 -2.33
N LEU A 79 -13.53 9.91 -1.57
CA LEU A 79 -13.36 10.60 -0.27
C LEU A 79 -12.50 9.77 0.68
N GLN A 80 -12.76 8.47 0.82
CA GLN A 80 -11.91 7.59 1.63
C GLN A 80 -10.45 7.57 1.16
N MET A 81 -10.23 7.65 -0.14
CA MET A 81 -8.89 7.70 -0.73
C MET A 81 -8.19 9.02 -0.41
N LEU A 82 -8.88 10.16 -0.52
CA LEU A 82 -8.35 11.48 -0.18
C LEU A 82 -8.01 11.57 1.32
N GLN A 83 -8.90 11.11 2.19
CA GLN A 83 -8.68 11.03 3.63
C GLN A 83 -7.47 10.16 3.97
N PHE A 84 -7.31 9.01 3.31
CA PHE A 84 -6.13 8.16 3.49
C PHE A 84 -4.84 8.87 3.02
N GLY A 85 -4.91 9.61 1.92
CA GLY A 85 -3.82 10.45 1.42
C GLY A 85 -3.46 11.61 2.36
N GLY A 86 -4.35 11.95 3.26
CA GLY A 86 -4.21 13.13 4.14
C GLY A 86 -4.60 14.42 3.45
N ILE A 87 -5.27 14.34 2.30
CA ILE A 87 -5.73 15.44 1.49
C ILE A 87 -7.18 15.72 1.87
N LEU A 88 -7.50 16.97 2.18
CA LEU A 88 -8.87 17.42 2.48
C LEU A 88 -9.61 16.56 3.52
N LYS A 89 -8.99 16.31 4.67
CA LYS A 89 -9.55 15.43 5.71
C LYS A 89 -10.86 15.93 6.31
N GLU A 90 -11.09 17.24 6.27
CA GLU A 90 -12.24 17.93 6.85
C GLU A 90 -13.41 18.02 5.87
N TYR A 91 -13.19 17.68 4.60
CA TYR A 91 -14.20 17.76 3.56
C TYR A 91 -14.96 16.45 3.42
N ASP A 92 -16.27 16.53 3.31
CA ASP A 92 -17.16 15.40 2.99
C ASP A 92 -17.59 15.36 1.52
N GLY A 93 -17.14 16.34 0.73
CA GLY A 93 -17.34 16.41 -0.72
C GLY A 93 -18.64 17.11 -1.13
N THR A 94 -19.41 17.66 -0.19
CA THR A 94 -20.64 18.42 -0.47
C THR A 94 -20.39 19.93 -0.46
N GLU A 95 -19.26 20.36 0.06
CA GLU A 95 -18.90 21.78 0.18
C GLU A 95 -18.67 22.43 -1.19
N GLU A 96 -19.06 23.69 -1.32
CA GLU A 96 -18.94 24.44 -2.56
C GLU A 96 -17.49 24.68 -2.99
N ASP A 97 -16.59 24.80 -2.01
CA ASP A 97 -15.16 25.02 -2.21
C ASP A 97 -14.35 23.72 -2.39
N PHE A 98 -14.98 22.55 -2.24
CA PHE A 98 -14.31 21.25 -2.40
C PHE A 98 -13.52 21.12 -3.71
N ALA A 99 -14.13 21.51 -4.83
CA ALA A 99 -13.48 21.42 -6.14
C ALA A 99 -12.25 22.35 -6.23
N ALA A 100 -12.34 23.55 -5.67
CA ALA A 100 -11.25 24.50 -5.64
C ALA A 100 -10.10 24.01 -4.74
N ALA A 101 -10.42 23.54 -3.54
CA ALA A 101 -9.44 23.02 -2.58
C ALA A 101 -8.73 21.77 -3.12
N LEU A 102 -9.46 20.87 -3.80
CA LEU A 102 -8.88 19.67 -4.41
C LEU A 102 -7.99 20.00 -5.60
N GLY A 103 -8.38 20.95 -6.45
CA GLY A 103 -7.60 21.44 -7.59
C GLY A 103 -6.29 22.13 -7.16
N GLN A 104 -6.27 22.77 -5.97
CA GLN A 104 -5.03 23.32 -5.40
C GLN A 104 -4.12 22.22 -4.84
N ALA A 105 -4.69 21.17 -4.27
CA ALA A 105 -3.94 20.09 -3.63
C ALA A 105 -3.37 19.08 -4.64
N LEU A 106 -4.03 18.88 -5.79
CA LEU A 106 -3.67 17.90 -6.80
C LEU A 106 -3.59 18.55 -8.19
N PRO A 107 -2.72 18.06 -9.10
CA PRO A 107 -2.56 18.58 -10.46
C PRO A 107 -3.73 18.13 -11.36
N VAL A 108 -4.94 18.49 -11.00
CA VAL A 108 -6.18 18.16 -11.75
C VAL A 108 -6.99 19.44 -11.94
N PRO A 109 -7.53 19.69 -13.13
CA PRO A 109 -8.34 20.88 -13.39
C PRO A 109 -9.56 20.96 -12.47
N MET A 110 -9.77 22.14 -11.88
CA MET A 110 -10.90 22.40 -10.97
C MET A 110 -12.25 22.15 -11.66
N GLU A 111 -12.37 22.51 -12.95
CA GLU A 111 -13.58 22.33 -13.75
C GLU A 111 -14.02 20.86 -13.85
N ASP A 112 -13.05 19.96 -14.06
CA ASP A 112 -13.31 18.52 -14.13
C ASP A 112 -13.82 17.99 -12.78
N ILE A 113 -13.27 18.49 -11.68
CA ILE A 113 -13.68 18.11 -10.31
C ILE A 113 -15.09 18.64 -10.02
N ALA A 114 -15.37 19.89 -10.34
CA ALA A 114 -16.68 20.50 -10.14
C ALA A 114 -17.76 19.77 -10.97
N ARG A 115 -17.45 19.40 -12.23
CA ARG A 115 -18.34 18.60 -13.06
C ARG A 115 -18.63 17.23 -12.43
N MET A 116 -17.60 16.54 -11.95
CA MET A 116 -17.78 15.26 -11.27
C MET A 116 -18.67 15.42 -10.01
N GLN A 117 -18.44 16.46 -9.20
CA GLN A 117 -19.23 16.75 -8.00
C GLN A 117 -20.70 17.02 -8.36
N ALA A 118 -20.96 17.77 -9.43
CA ALA A 118 -22.32 18.03 -9.91
C ALA A 118 -23.05 16.74 -10.33
N ILE A 119 -22.40 15.87 -11.10
CA ILE A 119 -22.97 14.57 -11.52
C ILE A 119 -23.32 13.72 -10.30
N VAL A 120 -22.39 13.63 -9.33
CA VAL A 120 -22.60 12.82 -8.12
C VAL A 120 -23.72 13.40 -7.26
N SER A 121 -23.81 14.72 -7.12
CA SER A 121 -24.87 15.39 -6.38
C SER A 121 -26.24 15.14 -7.04
N GLN A 122 -26.34 15.23 -8.35
CA GLN A 122 -27.57 14.90 -9.07
C GLN A 122 -28.00 13.44 -8.85
N ALA A 123 -27.05 12.51 -8.94
CA ALA A 123 -27.30 11.10 -8.67
C ALA A 123 -27.67 10.82 -7.20
N ALA A 124 -27.11 11.57 -6.24
CA ALA A 124 -27.41 11.42 -4.82
C ALA A 124 -28.81 11.90 -4.44
N PHE A 125 -29.28 12.98 -5.05
CA PHE A 125 -30.59 13.56 -4.76
C PHE A 125 -31.72 13.00 -5.67
N GLY A 126 -31.40 12.02 -6.55
CA GLY A 126 -32.40 11.37 -7.38
C GLY A 126 -33.09 12.28 -8.41
N ILE A 127 -32.45 13.40 -8.77
CA ILE A 127 -33.02 14.39 -9.70
C ILE A 127 -33.11 13.81 -11.13
N LYS A 128 -32.16 12.96 -11.49
CA LYS A 128 -32.06 12.32 -12.82
C LYS A 128 -31.38 10.97 -12.69
N GLU A 129 -31.80 9.98 -13.44
CA GLU A 129 -31.03 8.74 -13.62
C GLU A 129 -29.70 9.08 -14.32
N THR A 130 -28.62 8.59 -13.76
CA THR A 130 -27.27 8.85 -14.27
C THR A 130 -27.08 8.12 -15.58
N GLU A 131 -26.71 8.84 -16.63
CA GLU A 131 -26.38 8.25 -17.92
C GLU A 131 -25.08 7.45 -17.87
N GLN A 132 -24.97 6.39 -18.66
CA GLN A 132 -23.77 5.56 -18.70
C GLN A 132 -22.50 6.37 -18.98
N GLN A 133 -22.58 7.40 -19.83
CA GLN A 133 -21.45 8.29 -20.11
C GLN A 133 -21.01 9.10 -18.87
N GLU A 134 -21.95 9.53 -18.04
CA GLU A 134 -21.68 10.25 -16.80
C GLU A 134 -20.99 9.32 -15.78
N GLU A 135 -21.42 8.06 -15.68
CA GLU A 135 -20.76 7.08 -14.82
C GLU A 135 -19.33 6.78 -15.28
N GLU A 136 -19.09 6.60 -16.57
CA GLU A 136 -17.78 6.41 -17.15
C GLU A 136 -16.87 7.62 -16.89
N TYR A 137 -17.41 8.82 -17.00
CA TYR A 137 -16.71 10.05 -16.68
C TYR A 137 -16.27 10.08 -15.21
N VAL A 138 -17.18 9.80 -14.28
CA VAL A 138 -16.88 9.77 -12.83
C VAL A 138 -15.80 8.70 -12.52
N ARG A 139 -15.87 7.52 -13.15
CA ARG A 139 -14.86 6.46 -13.00
C ARG A 139 -13.49 6.89 -13.54
N SER A 140 -13.48 7.53 -14.72
CA SER A 140 -12.23 8.02 -15.31
C SER A 140 -11.57 9.08 -14.44
N MET A 141 -12.36 9.99 -13.89
CA MET A 141 -11.90 11.01 -12.93
C MET A 141 -11.39 10.40 -11.63
N TYR A 142 -12.09 9.41 -11.10
CA TYR A 142 -11.60 8.65 -9.93
C TYR A 142 -10.20 8.07 -10.18
N LEU A 143 -9.98 7.43 -11.35
CA LEU A 143 -8.67 6.85 -11.68
C LEU A 143 -7.58 7.92 -11.87
N ARG A 144 -7.93 9.08 -12.45
CA ARG A 144 -7.01 10.20 -12.59
C ARG A 144 -6.59 10.74 -11.22
N LEU A 145 -7.55 10.98 -10.33
CA LEU A 145 -7.30 11.43 -8.96
C LEU A 145 -6.53 10.38 -8.16
N ALA A 146 -6.84 9.09 -8.33
CA ALA A 146 -6.11 8.02 -7.66
C ALA A 146 -4.62 7.99 -8.06
N ARG A 147 -4.29 8.23 -9.33
CA ARG A 147 -2.90 8.36 -9.79
C ARG A 147 -2.21 9.58 -9.18
N ALA A 148 -2.91 10.72 -9.14
CA ALA A 148 -2.37 11.94 -8.54
C ALA A 148 -2.08 11.74 -7.04
N VAL A 149 -3.03 11.20 -6.28
CA VAL A 149 -2.83 10.88 -4.84
C VAL A 149 -1.71 9.87 -4.65
N TYR A 150 -1.64 8.82 -5.48
CA TYR A 150 -0.55 7.85 -5.40
C TYR A 150 0.82 8.50 -5.60
N GLY A 151 0.92 9.51 -6.48
CA GLY A 151 2.14 10.29 -6.69
C GLY A 151 2.61 11.03 -5.44
N THR A 152 1.70 11.54 -4.63
CA THR A 152 2.02 12.29 -3.39
C THR A 152 2.43 11.39 -2.22
N LEU A 153 2.04 10.11 -2.23
CA LEU A 153 2.33 9.18 -1.15
C LEU A 153 3.80 8.77 -1.12
N ARG A 154 4.34 8.44 0.06
CA ARG A 154 5.71 8.00 0.28
C ARG A 154 5.78 6.66 0.99
N GLY A 155 6.84 5.87 0.68
CA GLY A 155 7.20 4.66 1.40
C GLY A 155 6.07 3.62 1.51
N HIS A 156 5.87 3.09 2.71
CA HIS A 156 4.90 2.03 3.01
C HIS A 156 3.44 2.42 2.70
N LYS A 157 3.10 3.71 2.73
CA LYS A 157 1.75 4.18 2.37
C LYS A 157 1.40 3.84 0.92
N LYS A 158 2.37 3.83 -0.02
CA LYS A 158 2.15 3.40 -1.40
C LYS A 158 1.72 1.93 -1.48
N ILE A 159 2.37 1.06 -0.70
CA ILE A 159 2.07 -0.37 -0.66
C ILE A 159 0.66 -0.59 -0.10
N ILE A 160 0.32 0.07 1.01
CA ILE A 160 -1.01 -0.01 1.62
C ILE A 160 -2.09 0.51 0.66
N PHE A 161 -1.84 1.63 -0.01
CA PHE A 161 -2.74 2.24 -0.97
C PHE A 161 -3.06 1.29 -2.13
N ARG A 162 -2.03 0.67 -2.70
CA ARG A 162 -2.14 -0.19 -3.88
C ARG A 162 -2.71 -1.57 -3.54
N TYR A 163 -2.16 -2.23 -2.53
CA TYR A 163 -2.46 -3.65 -2.27
C TYR A 163 -3.52 -3.86 -1.19
N TRP A 164 -3.45 -3.11 -0.10
CA TRP A 164 -4.39 -3.30 1.02
C TRP A 164 -5.72 -2.61 0.79
N LYS A 165 -5.70 -1.32 0.47
CA LYS A 165 -6.91 -0.54 0.17
C LYS A 165 -7.39 -0.76 -1.27
N ALA A 166 -6.50 -1.10 -2.20
CA ALA A 166 -6.77 -1.30 -3.62
C ALA A 166 -7.55 -0.11 -4.24
N PHE A 167 -7.06 1.11 -3.98
CA PHE A 167 -7.65 2.32 -4.57
C PHE A 167 -7.28 2.47 -6.04
N TYR A 168 -6.11 1.88 -6.41
CA TYR A 168 -5.54 2.00 -7.75
C TYR A 168 -4.90 0.69 -8.19
#